data_47ff11ca9ebf8f88dd35228119196844
#
_entry.id   47ff11ca9ebf8f88dd35228119196844
#
_cell.length_a   1.000
_cell.length_b   1.000
_cell.length_c   1.000
_cell.angle_alpha   90.00
_cell.angle_beta   90.00
_cell.angle_gamma   90.00
#
_symmetry.space_group_name_H-M   'P 1'
#
loop_
_entity.id
_entity.type
_entity.pdbx_description
1 polymer ?
#
loop_
_entity_poly.entity_id
_entity_poly.type
_entity_poly.pdbx_seq_one_letter_code
_entity_poly.pdbx_strand_id
1 'polypeptide(L)'
;MSTSHDLPAVDRLTVGTIGSPGERTFFIQASQGPRIVTLKMEKAQVAALSQYLGRMLAGLSRPGHLPAAAELDASDPSEWVVGTLGLSYDAEADRVVLVIEEAVAEDDEGATARFGATREQVAALAIRGAQLVEAGRPPCPLCGYPLDPEGHACPRTNGYRPPKL
;
A
#
# COMPACT_ATOMS: atom_id res chain seq x y z
N MET A 1 14.17 8.01 19.23
CA MET A 1 12.96 7.25 19.55
C MET A 1 11.86 7.60 18.56
N SER A 2 11.21 6.62 17.97
CA SER A 2 10.16 6.86 16.99
C SER A 2 8.86 7.33 17.65
N THR A 3 8.11 8.14 16.91
CA THR A 3 6.85 8.71 17.40
C THR A 3 5.67 7.85 16.97
N SER A 4 4.76 7.56 17.91
CA SER A 4 3.48 6.93 17.61
C SER A 4 2.45 7.97 17.16
N HIS A 5 1.51 7.52 16.34
CA HIS A 5 0.49 8.40 15.77
C HIS A 5 -0.90 7.77 15.89
N ASP A 6 -1.90 8.61 16.08
CA ASP A 6 -3.31 8.21 16.05
C ASP A 6 -4.08 9.23 15.23
N LEU A 7 -4.49 8.81 14.03
CA LEU A 7 -5.29 9.61 13.11
C LEU A 7 -6.65 8.93 12.92
N PRO A 8 -7.64 9.19 13.81
CA PRO A 8 -8.92 8.47 13.79
C PRO A 8 -9.79 8.75 12.58
N ALA A 9 -9.56 9.83 11.88
CA ALA A 9 -10.35 10.24 10.72
C ALA A 9 -9.46 10.92 9.68
N VAL A 10 -8.74 10.11 8.91
CA VAL A 10 -7.79 10.66 7.93
C VAL A 10 -8.51 11.45 6.83
N ASP A 11 -7.92 12.57 6.44
CA ASP A 11 -8.37 13.36 5.30
C ASP A 11 -7.86 12.78 4.00
N ARG A 12 -6.68 12.16 4.05
CA ARG A 12 -6.00 11.61 2.88
C ARG A 12 -5.23 10.37 3.30
N LEU A 13 -5.30 9.34 2.46
CA LEU A 13 -4.58 8.08 2.67
C LEU A 13 -4.10 7.58 1.32
N THR A 14 -2.82 7.33 1.19
CA THR A 14 -2.24 6.85 -0.06
C THR A 14 -1.02 5.96 0.16
N VAL A 15 -0.68 5.22 -0.86
CA VAL A 15 0.61 4.56 -1.00
C VAL A 15 1.30 5.13 -2.23
N GLY A 16 2.61 5.20 -2.20
CA GLY A 16 3.39 5.73 -3.31
C GLY A 16 4.79 5.16 -3.32
N THR A 17 5.54 5.50 -4.35
CA THR A 17 6.91 5.04 -4.52
C THR A 17 7.82 6.21 -4.87
N ILE A 18 9.08 6.08 -4.45
CA ILE A 18 10.17 6.97 -4.85
C ILE A 18 11.25 6.10 -5.46
N GLY A 19 11.79 6.52 -6.60
CA GLY A 19 12.83 5.80 -7.34
C GLY A 19 12.29 5.17 -8.62
N SER A 20 13.21 4.65 -9.45
CA SER A 20 12.87 3.98 -10.70
C SER A 20 12.52 2.50 -10.48
N PRO A 21 11.80 1.87 -11.43
CA PRO A 21 11.48 0.43 -11.34
C PRO A 21 12.74 -0.41 -11.04
N GLY A 22 12.63 -1.30 -10.05
CA GLY A 22 13.75 -2.11 -9.58
C GLY A 22 14.51 -1.50 -8.40
N GLU A 23 14.40 -0.19 -8.19
CA GLU A 23 15.07 0.54 -7.11
C GLU A 23 14.07 1.38 -6.30
N ARG A 24 12.78 1.06 -6.40
CA ARG A 24 11.73 1.84 -5.75
C ARG A 24 11.64 1.55 -4.27
N THR A 25 11.43 2.61 -3.51
CA THR A 25 11.03 2.53 -2.10
C THR A 25 9.55 2.82 -1.99
N PHE A 26 8.83 1.98 -1.26
CA PHE A 26 7.39 2.10 -1.06
C PHE A 26 7.10 2.83 0.25
N PHE A 27 6.04 3.63 0.25
CA PHE A 27 5.60 4.37 1.43
C PHE A 27 4.09 4.32 1.55
N ILE A 28 3.61 4.30 2.80
CA ILE A 28 2.21 4.64 3.11
C ILE A 28 2.21 6.02 3.75
N GLN A 29 1.25 6.86 3.36
CA GLN A 29 1.13 8.20 3.87
C GLN A 29 -0.32 8.53 4.21
N ALA A 30 -0.52 9.08 5.39
CA ALA A 30 -1.83 9.52 5.86
C ALA A 30 -1.71 10.94 6.38
N SER A 31 -2.79 11.71 6.23
CA SER A 31 -2.85 13.05 6.79
C SER A 31 -4.20 13.30 7.47
N GLN A 32 -4.18 14.10 8.52
CA GLN A 32 -5.37 14.58 9.20
C GLN A 32 -5.09 15.99 9.73
N GLY A 33 -5.77 16.98 9.15
CA GLY A 33 -5.46 18.38 9.43
C GLY A 33 -4.00 18.70 9.05
N PRO A 34 -3.22 19.34 9.93
CA PRO A 34 -1.82 19.67 9.64
C PRO A 34 -0.86 18.47 9.82
N ARG A 35 -1.33 17.34 10.36
CA ARG A 35 -0.46 16.19 10.60
C ARG A 35 -0.34 15.33 9.36
N ILE A 36 0.89 15.01 8.99
CA ILE A 36 1.22 14.08 7.91
C ILE A 36 2.13 13.01 8.49
N VAL A 37 1.83 11.75 8.21
CA VAL A 37 2.63 10.62 8.65
C VAL A 37 3.02 9.81 7.42
N THR A 38 4.32 9.64 7.22
CA THR A 38 4.88 8.84 6.12
C THR A 38 5.70 7.71 6.70
N LEU A 39 5.39 6.48 6.32
CA LEU A 39 6.06 5.28 6.80
C LEU A 39 6.57 4.46 5.63
N LYS A 40 7.77 3.91 5.78
CA LYS A 40 8.40 3.09 4.74
C LYS A 40 7.88 1.66 4.78
N MET A 41 7.55 1.11 3.62
CA MET A 41 7.03 -0.25 3.47
C MET A 41 7.86 -1.07 2.49
N GLU A 42 7.77 -2.38 2.64
CA GLU A 42 8.26 -3.32 1.63
C GLU A 42 7.18 -3.57 0.57
N LYS A 43 7.60 -3.90 -0.64
CA LYS A 43 6.68 -4.22 -1.74
C LYS A 43 5.68 -5.33 -1.36
N ALA A 44 6.16 -6.37 -0.68
CA ALA A 44 5.31 -7.48 -0.22
C ALA A 44 4.24 -7.02 0.76
N GLN A 45 4.56 -6.03 1.61
CA GLN A 45 3.60 -5.47 2.55
C GLN A 45 2.51 -4.67 1.83
N VAL A 46 2.86 -3.91 0.80
CA VAL A 46 1.88 -3.18 -0.03
C VAL A 46 0.95 -4.17 -0.73
N ALA A 47 1.50 -5.24 -1.30
CA ALA A 47 0.71 -6.28 -1.95
C ALA A 47 -0.26 -6.95 -0.98
N ALA A 48 0.23 -7.32 0.20
CA ALA A 48 -0.59 -7.95 1.25
C ALA A 48 -1.70 -7.00 1.74
N LEU A 49 -1.37 -5.75 1.99
CA LEU A 49 -2.33 -4.74 2.42
C LEU A 49 -3.47 -4.59 1.42
N SER A 50 -3.14 -4.48 0.13
CA SER A 50 -4.14 -4.36 -0.94
C SER A 50 -5.07 -5.57 -0.97
N GLN A 51 -4.54 -6.77 -0.84
CA GLN A 51 -5.33 -8.01 -0.82
C GLN A 51 -6.24 -8.09 0.41
N TYR A 52 -5.72 -7.79 1.60
CA TYR A 52 -6.50 -7.85 2.84
C TYR A 52 -7.61 -6.80 2.86
N LEU A 53 -7.34 -5.60 2.38
CA LEU A 53 -8.37 -4.57 2.25
C LEU A 53 -9.47 -5.01 1.28
N GLY A 54 -9.11 -5.60 0.16
CA GLY A 54 -10.08 -6.13 -0.79
C GLY A 54 -10.98 -7.18 -0.17
N ARG A 55 -10.43 -8.11 0.61
CA ARG A 55 -11.20 -9.15 1.31
C ARG A 55 -12.11 -8.55 2.38
N MET A 56 -11.62 -7.60 3.16
CA MET A 56 -12.41 -6.94 4.18
C MET A 56 -13.60 -6.19 3.56
N LEU A 57 -13.34 -5.43 2.49
CA LEU A 57 -14.38 -4.68 1.81
C LEU A 57 -15.45 -5.57 1.18
N ALA A 58 -15.09 -6.76 0.73
CA ALA A 58 -16.05 -7.74 0.19
C ALA A 58 -17.09 -8.17 1.23
N GLY A 59 -16.74 -8.13 2.52
CA GLY A 59 -17.65 -8.45 3.62
C GLY A 59 -18.44 -7.26 4.16
N LEU A 60 -18.22 -6.06 3.63
CA LEU A 60 -18.89 -4.85 4.05
C LEU A 60 -19.83 -4.34 2.95
N SER A 61 -20.68 -3.37 3.30
CA SER A 61 -21.49 -2.70 2.31
C SER A 61 -20.64 -2.04 1.25
N ARG A 62 -21.11 -2.05 0.01
CA ARG A 62 -20.38 -1.52 -1.13
C ARG A 62 -19.94 -0.07 -0.88
N PRO A 63 -18.67 0.29 -1.13
CA PRO A 63 -18.23 1.67 -1.02
C PRO A 63 -19.00 2.57 -1.99
N GLY A 64 -19.13 3.83 -1.62
CA GLY A 64 -19.66 4.86 -2.49
C GLY A 64 -18.63 5.34 -3.51
N HIS A 65 -18.70 6.62 -3.85
CA HIS A 65 -17.76 7.22 -4.80
C HIS A 65 -16.36 7.25 -4.24
N LEU A 66 -15.40 6.72 -4.99
CA LEU A 66 -14.00 6.69 -4.54
C LEU A 66 -13.37 8.08 -4.68
N PRO A 67 -12.49 8.46 -3.73
CA PRO A 67 -11.76 9.71 -3.85
C PRO A 67 -10.82 9.67 -5.06
N ALA A 68 -10.48 10.85 -5.58
CA ALA A 68 -9.49 10.97 -6.63
C ALA A 68 -8.15 10.36 -6.16
N ALA A 69 -7.38 9.81 -7.11
CA ALA A 69 -6.08 9.24 -6.80
C ALA A 69 -5.20 10.29 -6.11
N ALA A 70 -4.72 9.96 -4.94
CA ALA A 70 -3.83 10.84 -4.16
C ALA A 70 -2.39 10.45 -4.43
N GLU A 71 -1.55 11.42 -4.74
CA GLU A 71 -0.13 11.21 -4.89
C GLU A 71 0.58 11.35 -3.56
N LEU A 72 1.72 10.68 -3.43
CA LEU A 72 2.58 10.80 -2.26
C LEU A 72 3.15 12.21 -2.20
N ASP A 73 3.05 12.86 -1.04
CA ASP A 73 3.80 14.09 -0.78
C ASP A 73 5.24 13.71 -0.42
N ALA A 74 6.10 13.73 -1.42
CA ALA A 74 7.49 13.31 -1.26
C ALA A 74 8.34 14.29 -0.43
N SER A 75 7.80 15.47 -0.08
CA SER A 75 8.48 16.44 0.78
C SER A 75 8.43 16.05 2.25
N ASP A 76 7.47 15.19 2.65
CA ASP A 76 7.37 14.72 4.02
C ASP A 76 8.32 13.53 4.22
N PRO A 77 9.29 13.63 5.15
CA PRO A 77 10.23 12.54 5.36
C PRO A 77 9.57 11.34 6.04
N SER A 78 9.97 10.13 5.65
CA SER A 78 9.49 8.93 6.33
C SER A 78 10.04 8.87 7.75
N GLU A 79 9.18 8.44 8.70
CA GLU A 79 9.53 8.45 10.12
C GLU A 79 10.14 7.14 10.57
N TRP A 80 9.54 6.01 10.19
CA TRP A 80 10.03 4.69 10.56
C TRP A 80 9.53 3.63 9.57
N VAL A 81 10.06 2.43 9.72
CA VAL A 81 9.78 1.31 8.82
C VAL A 81 8.66 0.46 9.39
N VAL A 82 7.70 0.12 8.56
CA VAL A 82 6.57 -0.74 8.93
C VAL A 82 7.06 -2.17 9.17
N GLY A 83 6.70 -2.72 10.33
CA GLY A 83 6.94 -4.12 10.69
C GLY A 83 5.70 -4.95 10.45
N THR A 84 4.63 -4.68 11.18
CA THR A 84 3.37 -5.42 11.07
C THR A 84 2.22 -4.49 10.72
N LEU A 85 1.22 -5.06 10.07
CA LEU A 85 -0.01 -4.39 9.68
C LEU A 85 -1.20 -5.21 10.13
N GLY A 86 -2.12 -4.56 10.83
CA GLY A 86 -3.40 -5.15 11.19
C GLY A 86 -4.55 -4.30 10.66
N LEU A 87 -5.67 -4.94 10.41
CA LEU A 87 -6.89 -4.27 9.95
C LEU A 87 -8.04 -4.63 10.88
N SER A 88 -8.88 -3.64 11.16
CA SER A 88 -10.15 -3.86 11.86
C SER A 88 -11.21 -2.91 11.31
N TYR A 89 -12.47 -3.22 11.58
CA TYR A 89 -13.58 -2.37 11.19
C TYR A 89 -14.30 -1.86 12.42
N ASP A 90 -14.40 -0.55 12.55
CA ASP A 90 -15.17 0.12 13.59
C ASP A 90 -16.57 0.42 13.04
N ALA A 91 -17.54 -0.41 13.42
CA ALA A 91 -18.90 -0.30 12.91
C ALA A 91 -19.63 0.98 13.39
N GLU A 92 -19.30 1.47 14.59
CA GLU A 92 -19.91 2.69 15.12
C GLU A 92 -19.48 3.93 14.32
N ALA A 93 -18.19 4.02 14.01
CA ALA A 93 -17.65 5.14 13.26
C ALA A 93 -17.74 4.91 11.74
N ASP A 94 -18.07 3.70 11.30
CA ASP A 94 -17.99 3.25 9.90
C ASP A 94 -16.62 3.56 9.31
N ARG A 95 -15.59 3.09 10.02
CA ARG A 95 -14.19 3.29 9.63
C ARG A 95 -13.45 1.97 9.58
N VAL A 96 -12.62 1.81 8.57
CA VAL A 96 -11.59 0.76 8.55
C VAL A 96 -10.37 1.33 9.26
N VAL A 97 -9.88 0.60 10.25
CA VAL A 97 -8.74 1.04 11.05
C VAL A 97 -7.52 0.21 10.66
N LEU A 98 -6.48 0.90 10.20
CA LEU A 98 -5.17 0.30 9.97
C LEU A 98 -4.36 0.48 11.26
N VAL A 99 -3.84 -0.61 11.80
CA VAL A 99 -2.94 -0.61 12.96
C VAL A 99 -1.57 -1.04 12.48
N ILE A 100 -0.61 -0.16 12.57
CA ILE A 100 0.73 -0.34 12.00
C ILE A 100 1.74 -0.29 13.14
N GLU A 101 2.61 -1.29 13.21
CA GLU A 101 3.68 -1.35 14.19
C GLU A 101 5.03 -1.23 13.52
N GLU A 102 5.93 -0.50 14.18
CA GLU A 102 7.29 -0.29 13.70
C GLU A 102 8.09 -1.60 13.68
N ALA A 103 8.91 -1.77 12.66
CA ALA A 103 9.87 -2.87 12.61
C ALA A 103 11.01 -2.59 13.57
N VAL A 104 11.09 -3.37 14.65
CA VAL A 104 12.12 -3.24 15.69
C VAL A 104 12.68 -4.61 16.04
N ALA A 105 13.80 -4.63 16.76
CA ALA A 105 14.36 -5.87 17.28
C ALA A 105 13.39 -6.52 18.30
N GLU A 106 13.50 -7.82 18.48
CA GLU A 106 12.55 -8.65 19.23
C GLU A 106 12.24 -8.13 20.63
N ASP A 107 13.25 -7.59 21.34
CA ASP A 107 13.10 -7.09 22.71
C ASP A 107 12.82 -5.59 22.79
N ASP A 108 12.71 -4.91 21.66
CA ASP A 108 12.49 -3.46 21.62
C ASP A 108 11.02 -3.13 21.47
N GLU A 109 10.61 -2.00 22.07
CA GLU A 109 9.29 -1.44 21.84
C GLU A 109 9.36 -0.48 20.66
N GLY A 110 8.48 -0.72 19.69
CA GLY A 110 8.36 0.14 18.52
C GLY A 110 7.21 1.13 18.64
N ALA A 111 7.23 2.15 17.78
CA ALA A 111 6.12 3.05 17.64
C ALA A 111 4.93 2.35 16.95
N THR A 112 3.75 2.89 17.15
CA THR A 112 2.52 2.43 16.48
C THR A 112 1.87 3.59 15.75
N ALA A 113 1.14 3.28 14.67
CA ALA A 113 0.29 4.24 13.98
C ALA A 113 -1.09 3.63 13.77
N ARG A 114 -2.13 4.41 14.03
CA ARG A 114 -3.52 4.01 13.78
C ARG A 114 -4.11 5.00 12.80
N PHE A 115 -4.64 4.50 11.70
CA PHE A 115 -5.30 5.32 10.69
C PHE A 115 -6.74 4.85 10.52
N GLY A 116 -7.70 5.69 10.90
CA GLY A 116 -9.10 5.47 10.64
C GLY A 116 -9.50 6.08 9.31
N ALA A 117 -10.00 5.26 8.40
CA ALA A 117 -10.33 5.68 7.05
C ALA A 117 -11.71 5.22 6.62
N THR A 118 -12.32 5.91 5.67
CA THR A 118 -13.60 5.50 5.11
C THR A 118 -13.41 4.26 4.22
N ARG A 119 -14.49 3.52 3.98
CA ARG A 119 -14.49 2.41 3.03
C ARG A 119 -14.01 2.85 1.66
N GLU A 120 -14.41 4.06 1.23
CA GLU A 120 -14.01 4.65 -0.05
C GLU A 120 -12.52 4.93 -0.10
N GLN A 121 -11.94 5.47 0.98
CA GLN A 121 -10.50 5.73 1.06
C GLN A 121 -9.68 4.45 1.00
N VAL A 122 -10.09 3.41 1.73
CA VAL A 122 -9.34 2.15 1.71
C VAL A 122 -9.54 1.37 0.41
N ALA A 123 -10.68 1.50 -0.25
CA ALA A 123 -10.89 0.93 -1.58
C ALA A 123 -9.93 1.57 -2.59
N ALA A 124 -9.82 2.90 -2.56
CA ALA A 124 -8.85 3.62 -3.41
C ALA A 124 -7.42 3.22 -3.09
N LEU A 125 -7.08 3.07 -1.80
CA LEU A 125 -5.77 2.62 -1.36
C LEU A 125 -5.43 1.22 -1.90
N ALA A 126 -6.38 0.29 -1.81
CA ALA A 126 -6.18 -1.09 -2.28
C ALA A 126 -5.91 -1.12 -3.79
N ILE A 127 -6.68 -0.36 -4.56
CA ILE A 127 -6.50 -0.25 -6.01
C ILE A 127 -5.13 0.37 -6.34
N ARG A 128 -4.79 1.47 -5.69
CA ARG A 128 -3.52 2.15 -5.89
C ARG A 128 -2.33 1.24 -5.56
N GLY A 129 -2.41 0.55 -4.42
CA GLY A 129 -1.35 -0.38 -4.00
C GLY A 129 -1.13 -1.51 -4.99
N ALA A 130 -2.21 -2.12 -5.49
CA ALA A 130 -2.12 -3.16 -6.49
C ALA A 130 -1.48 -2.65 -7.79
N GLN A 131 -1.85 -1.45 -8.24
CA GLN A 131 -1.26 -0.83 -9.42
C GLN A 131 0.24 -0.58 -9.26
N LEU A 132 0.65 -0.08 -8.09
CA LEU A 132 2.06 0.20 -7.81
C LEU A 132 2.91 -1.08 -7.77
N VAL A 133 2.37 -2.16 -7.22
CA VAL A 133 3.06 -3.45 -7.19
C VAL A 133 3.25 -4.00 -8.61
N GLU A 134 2.23 -3.91 -9.45
CA GLU A 134 2.30 -4.37 -10.84
C GLU A 134 3.20 -3.47 -11.70
N ALA A 135 3.22 -2.16 -11.45
CA ALA A 135 3.98 -1.20 -12.27
C ALA A 135 5.49 -1.44 -12.26
N GLY A 136 6.02 -2.25 -11.32
CA GLY A 136 7.43 -2.63 -11.31
C GLY A 136 7.81 -3.66 -12.36
N ARG A 137 6.84 -4.25 -13.06
CA ARG A 137 7.05 -5.27 -14.08
C ARG A 137 6.80 -4.68 -15.46
N PRO A 138 7.81 -4.63 -16.35
CA PRO A 138 7.57 -4.18 -17.71
C PRO A 138 6.61 -5.13 -18.42
N PRO A 139 5.78 -4.63 -19.35
CA PRO A 139 4.89 -5.50 -20.11
C PRO A 139 5.67 -6.34 -21.13
N CYS A 140 5.22 -7.58 -21.33
CA CYS A 140 5.73 -8.42 -22.39
C CYS A 140 5.37 -7.79 -23.74
N PRO A 141 6.32 -7.60 -24.68
CA PRO A 141 6.03 -6.99 -25.98
C PRO A 141 5.10 -7.85 -26.86
N LEU A 142 4.93 -9.15 -26.53
CA LEU A 142 4.07 -10.03 -27.31
C LEU A 142 2.65 -10.16 -26.76
N CYS A 143 2.49 -10.23 -25.44
CA CYS A 143 1.16 -10.47 -24.85
C CYS A 143 0.68 -9.37 -23.90
N GLY A 144 1.54 -8.44 -23.51
CA GLY A 144 1.18 -7.35 -22.61
C GLY A 144 1.11 -7.72 -21.13
N TYR A 145 1.26 -9.00 -20.77
CA TYR A 145 1.32 -9.39 -19.37
C TYR A 145 2.63 -8.97 -18.71
N PRO A 146 2.63 -8.74 -17.38
CA PRO A 146 3.86 -8.37 -16.69
C PRO A 146 4.96 -9.43 -16.87
N LEU A 147 6.18 -8.95 -17.11
CA LEU A 147 7.37 -9.79 -17.19
C LEU A 147 8.05 -9.90 -15.84
N ASP A 148 8.40 -11.11 -15.44
CA ASP A 148 9.32 -11.32 -14.33
C ASP A 148 10.76 -11.05 -14.77
N PRO A 149 11.69 -10.73 -13.84
CA PRO A 149 13.09 -10.51 -14.21
C PRO A 149 13.72 -11.69 -14.96
N GLU A 150 13.19 -12.89 -14.77
CA GLU A 150 13.65 -14.13 -15.42
C GLU A 150 12.82 -14.51 -16.66
N GLY A 151 11.92 -13.62 -17.09
CA GLY A 151 10.98 -13.89 -18.17
C GLY A 151 9.73 -14.60 -17.69
N HIS A 152 8.83 -14.94 -18.60
CA HIS A 152 7.58 -15.63 -18.26
C HIS A 152 7.18 -16.61 -19.38
N ALA A 153 6.26 -17.53 -19.04
CA ALA A 153 5.63 -18.37 -20.04
C ALA A 153 4.61 -17.53 -20.81
N CYS A 154 4.97 -17.10 -22.02
CA CYS A 154 4.14 -16.21 -22.82
C CYS A 154 3.00 -16.97 -23.51
N PRO A 155 1.72 -16.58 -23.32
CA PRO A 155 0.60 -17.25 -23.99
C PRO A 155 0.66 -17.18 -25.52
N ARG A 156 1.34 -16.16 -26.05
CA ARG A 156 1.49 -15.97 -27.50
C ARG A 156 2.54 -16.85 -28.15
N THR A 157 3.41 -17.47 -27.35
CA THR A 157 4.53 -18.27 -27.85
C THR A 157 4.46 -19.74 -27.43
N ASN A 158 3.28 -20.23 -27.04
CA ASN A 158 3.07 -21.61 -26.59
C ASN A 158 4.04 -22.06 -25.49
N GLY A 159 4.29 -21.15 -24.53
CA GLY A 159 5.18 -21.43 -23.40
C GLY A 159 6.64 -21.08 -23.63
N TYR A 160 7.02 -20.61 -24.80
CA TYR A 160 8.36 -20.11 -25.02
C TYR A 160 8.61 -18.87 -24.14
N ARG A 161 9.75 -18.85 -23.46
CA ARG A 161 10.13 -17.73 -22.63
C ARG A 161 10.90 -16.70 -23.43
N PRO A 162 10.41 -15.44 -23.52
CA PRO A 162 11.18 -14.39 -24.15
C PRO A 162 12.50 -14.13 -23.40
N PRO A 163 13.47 -13.49 -24.05
CA PRO A 163 14.72 -13.11 -23.39
C PRO A 163 14.47 -12.25 -22.15
N LYS A 164 15.39 -12.30 -21.22
CA LYS A 164 15.37 -11.41 -20.05
C LYS A 164 15.54 -9.97 -20.51
N LEU A 165 14.85 -9.08 -19.83
CA LEU A 165 14.99 -7.65 -20.03
C LEU A 165 16.13 -7.07 -19.22
#